data_a1fb143a8fbdbbe9120648e78c1c7a8b
#
_entry.id   a1fb143a8fbdbbe9120648e78c1c7a8b
#
_cell.length_a   1.000
_cell.length_b   1.000
_cell.length_c   1.000
_cell.angle_alpha   90.00
_cell.angle_beta   90.00
_cell.angle_gamma   90.00
#
_symmetry.space_group_name_H-M   'P 1'
#
loop_
_entity.id
_entity.type
_entity.pdbx_description
1 polymer ?
#
loop_
_entity_poly.entity_id
_entity_poly.type
_entity_poly.pdbx_seq_one_letter_code
_entity_poly.pdbx_strand_id
1 'polypeptide(L)'
;MSGRARRPGPAPAFRTRTPGELRRARRPRAHSCWDHLYAAPLWPLHGANLGTLLRTCDAVGACLTVPRFPWVPEALERGNTLRRPACVHWTGDPVGWLERQRARGLRVVGVELADEAVRLADLPAAREPTVMVLGHEQHGIPPEALDLLDEVVEIPMVGTGASLNVAVAGSLVLYRLAGLW
;
A
#
# COMPACT_ATOMS: atom_id res chain seq x y z
N MET A 1 -52.49 -33.78 -7.04
CA MET A 1 -51.01 -33.80 -7.18
C MET A 1 -50.46 -32.87 -6.13
N SER A 2 -49.96 -33.37 -5.01
CA SER A 2 -49.50 -32.57 -3.86
C SER A 2 -48.03 -32.21 -4.06
N GLY A 3 -47.77 -30.93 -4.34
CA GLY A 3 -46.42 -30.41 -4.43
C GLY A 3 -45.77 -30.32 -3.04
N ARG A 4 -44.87 -31.24 -2.74
CA ARG A 4 -44.03 -31.17 -1.54
C ARG A 4 -43.13 -29.95 -1.64
N ALA A 5 -43.36 -28.91 -0.84
CA ALA A 5 -42.44 -27.79 -0.65
C ALA A 5 -41.09 -28.36 -0.15
N ARG A 6 -40.01 -28.07 -0.88
CA ARG A 6 -38.63 -28.42 -0.45
C ARG A 6 -38.34 -27.70 0.86
N ARG A 7 -37.97 -28.45 1.90
CA ARG A 7 -37.45 -27.87 3.14
C ARG A 7 -36.22 -27.03 2.80
N PRO A 8 -36.10 -25.80 3.31
CA PRO A 8 -34.88 -25.04 3.13
C PRO A 8 -33.69 -25.84 3.72
N GLY A 9 -32.65 -25.96 2.93
CA GLY A 9 -31.39 -26.57 3.40
C GLY A 9 -30.79 -25.80 4.57
N PRO A 10 -29.84 -26.41 5.34
CA PRO A 10 -29.18 -25.72 6.43
C PRO A 10 -28.53 -24.43 5.91
N ALA A 11 -28.64 -23.34 6.69
CA ALA A 11 -28.04 -22.07 6.34
C ALA A 11 -26.53 -22.26 6.14
N PRO A 12 -25.88 -21.59 5.14
CA PRO A 12 -24.46 -21.71 4.92
C PRO A 12 -23.66 -21.28 6.15
N ALA A 13 -22.60 -22.03 6.48
CA ALA A 13 -21.74 -21.77 7.64
C ALA A 13 -21.08 -20.36 7.57
N PHE A 14 -20.90 -19.82 6.36
CA PHE A 14 -20.33 -18.49 6.11
C PHE A 14 -21.32 -17.62 5.33
N ARG A 15 -21.54 -16.40 5.80
CA ARG A 15 -22.37 -15.40 5.15
C ARG A 15 -21.50 -14.21 4.72
N THR A 16 -21.56 -13.84 3.47
CA THR A 16 -20.94 -12.60 2.98
C THR A 16 -21.62 -11.38 3.56
N ARG A 17 -20.85 -10.39 4.01
CA ARG A 17 -21.37 -9.12 4.47
C ARG A 17 -21.53 -8.16 3.30
N THR A 18 -22.62 -7.41 3.31
CA THR A 18 -22.82 -6.34 2.35
C THR A 18 -21.86 -5.18 2.64
N PRO A 19 -21.52 -4.34 1.63
CA PRO A 19 -20.74 -3.12 1.86
C PRO A 19 -21.35 -2.18 2.92
N GLY A 20 -22.69 -2.17 3.04
CA GLY A 20 -23.39 -1.39 4.05
C GLY A 20 -23.16 -1.88 5.48
N GLU A 21 -23.19 -3.19 5.69
CA GLU A 21 -22.90 -3.83 6.99
C GLU A 21 -21.44 -3.62 7.39
N LEU A 22 -20.51 -3.75 6.44
CA LEU A 22 -19.09 -3.48 6.69
C LEU A 22 -18.84 -2.03 7.09
N ARG A 23 -19.48 -1.07 6.43
CA ARG A 23 -19.36 0.36 6.77
C ARG A 23 -19.89 0.67 8.16
N ARG A 24 -21.00 0.06 8.57
CA ARG A 24 -21.56 0.24 9.93
C ARG A 24 -20.68 -0.35 11.01
N ALA A 25 -20.01 -1.48 10.72
CA ALA A 25 -19.11 -2.13 11.66
C ALA A 25 -17.75 -1.41 11.82
N ARG A 26 -17.32 -0.65 10.83
CA ARG A 26 -16.07 0.13 10.88
C ARG A 26 -16.33 1.47 11.56
N ARG A 27 -15.71 1.70 12.73
CA ARG A 27 -15.68 3.03 13.33
C ARG A 27 -14.85 3.96 12.43
N PRO A 28 -15.36 5.15 12.04
CA PRO A 28 -14.54 6.13 11.34
C PRO A 28 -13.41 6.55 12.29
N ARG A 29 -12.15 6.20 11.96
CA ARG A 29 -10.99 6.82 12.59
C ARG A 29 -10.77 8.17 11.93
N ALA A 30 -10.56 9.22 12.74
CA ALA A 30 -10.05 10.48 12.23
C ALA A 30 -8.68 10.19 11.60
N HIS A 31 -8.52 10.53 10.32
CA HIS A 31 -7.24 10.37 9.64
C HIS A 31 -6.31 11.50 10.05
N SER A 32 -5.14 11.16 10.55
CA SER A 32 -4.06 12.11 10.86
C SER A 32 -2.84 11.78 10.02
N CYS A 33 -2.41 12.72 9.19
CA CYS A 33 -1.23 12.52 8.35
C CYS A 33 0.11 12.65 9.12
N TRP A 34 0.07 12.90 10.42
CA TRP A 34 1.27 13.22 11.21
C TRP A 34 1.93 11.99 11.84
N ASP A 35 1.17 10.97 12.10
CA ASP A 35 1.56 9.75 12.79
C ASP A 35 1.30 8.52 11.93
N HIS A 36 1.39 8.70 10.61
CA HIS A 36 0.94 7.72 9.65
C HIS A 36 2.05 7.04 8.88
N LEU A 37 1.61 5.91 8.35
CA LEU A 37 2.30 5.14 7.33
C LEU A 37 2.04 5.77 5.96
N TYR A 38 3.11 5.98 5.20
CA TYR A 38 3.06 6.48 3.84
C TYR A 38 3.48 5.40 2.86
N ALA A 39 2.73 5.22 1.78
CA ALA A 39 3.19 4.53 0.59
C ALA A 39 3.68 5.55 -0.42
N ALA A 40 4.91 5.41 -0.88
CA ALA A 40 5.56 6.37 -1.75
C ALA A 40 6.09 5.69 -3.04
N PRO A 41 5.20 5.37 -4.02
CA PRO A 41 5.60 5.00 -5.37
C PRO A 41 6.07 6.25 -6.11
N LEU A 42 7.36 6.58 -5.96
CA LEU A 42 7.90 7.87 -6.41
C LEU A 42 8.35 7.85 -7.88
N TRP A 43 8.53 6.67 -8.46
CA TRP A 43 8.96 6.48 -9.86
C TRP A 43 8.04 5.51 -10.61
N PRO A 44 6.71 5.71 -10.58
CA PRO A 44 5.78 4.73 -11.16
C PRO A 44 5.83 4.74 -12.69
N LEU A 45 5.87 3.56 -13.30
CA LEU A 45 5.74 3.36 -14.73
C LEU A 45 4.28 3.19 -15.17
N HIS A 46 3.51 2.43 -14.39
CA HIS A 46 2.14 2.04 -14.76
C HIS A 46 1.08 2.61 -13.82
N GLY A 47 0.16 3.40 -14.36
CA GLY A 47 -0.91 4.05 -13.61
C GLY A 47 -1.86 3.09 -12.89
N ALA A 48 -2.08 1.87 -13.41
CA ALA A 48 -2.91 0.85 -12.76
C ALA A 48 -2.38 0.46 -11.36
N ASN A 49 -1.07 0.50 -11.15
CA ASN A 49 -0.44 0.23 -9.87
C ASN A 49 -0.80 1.31 -8.82
N LEU A 50 -0.89 2.57 -9.23
CA LEU A 50 -1.26 3.68 -8.34
C LEU A 50 -2.68 3.53 -7.81
N GLY A 51 -3.63 3.14 -8.67
CA GLY A 51 -5.02 2.89 -8.25
C GLY A 51 -5.13 1.72 -7.26
N THR A 52 -4.34 0.67 -7.45
CA THR A 52 -4.28 -0.47 -6.51
C THR A 52 -3.69 -0.04 -5.17
N LEU A 53 -2.57 0.68 -5.17
CA LEU A 53 -1.93 1.21 -3.95
C LEU A 53 -2.84 2.18 -3.20
N LEU A 54 -3.57 3.05 -3.90
CA LEU A 54 -4.54 3.97 -3.30
C LEU A 54 -5.59 3.22 -2.47
N ARG A 55 -6.12 2.13 -3.01
CA ARG A 55 -7.10 1.28 -2.30
C ARG A 55 -6.47 0.55 -1.13
N THR A 56 -5.24 0.11 -1.26
CA THR A 56 -4.50 -0.52 -0.15
C THR A 56 -4.23 0.49 0.96
N CYS A 57 -3.81 1.71 0.63
CA CYS A 57 -3.64 2.79 1.61
C CYS A 57 -4.92 3.05 2.39
N ASP A 58 -6.07 3.17 1.71
CA ASP A 58 -7.37 3.30 2.39
C ASP A 58 -7.67 2.11 3.32
N ALA A 59 -7.36 0.89 2.88
CA ALA A 59 -7.64 -0.32 3.64
C ALA A 59 -6.85 -0.40 4.95
N VAL A 60 -5.61 0.06 4.95
CA VAL A 60 -4.70 0.02 6.13
C VAL A 60 -4.65 1.34 6.89
N GLY A 61 -5.26 2.40 6.38
CA GLY A 61 -5.23 3.74 6.98
C GLY A 61 -3.94 4.50 6.71
N ALA A 62 -3.25 4.24 5.60
CA ALA A 62 -2.03 4.94 5.17
C ALA A 62 -2.33 6.09 4.22
N CYS A 63 -1.34 6.97 4.01
CA CYS A 63 -1.34 7.99 2.97
C CYS A 63 -0.58 7.50 1.73
N LEU A 64 -0.97 7.99 0.57
CA LEU A 64 -0.25 7.76 -0.68
C LEU A 64 0.52 9.03 -1.07
N THR A 65 1.82 8.93 -1.37
CA THR A 65 2.61 10.02 -1.94
C THR A 65 3.01 9.68 -3.36
N VAL A 66 2.71 10.56 -4.31
CA VAL A 66 2.95 10.34 -5.74
C VAL A 66 3.69 11.52 -6.38
N PRO A 67 4.43 11.26 -7.48
CA PRO A 67 5.08 12.33 -8.23
C PRO A 67 4.05 13.15 -9.03
N ARG A 68 4.38 14.42 -9.32
CA ARG A 68 3.57 15.34 -10.14
C ARG A 68 3.74 15.08 -11.63
N PHE A 69 3.57 13.84 -12.10
CA PHE A 69 3.54 13.59 -13.53
C PHE A 69 2.15 13.89 -14.11
N PRO A 70 2.06 14.42 -15.35
CA PRO A 70 0.79 14.84 -15.96
C PRO A 70 -0.28 13.75 -16.03
N TRP A 71 0.12 12.47 -16.13
CA TRP A 71 -0.78 11.33 -16.26
C TRP A 71 -1.26 10.74 -14.91
N VAL A 72 -0.60 11.11 -13.80
CA VAL A 72 -0.89 10.52 -12.46
C VAL A 72 -2.30 10.86 -11.97
N PRO A 73 -2.82 12.11 -12.11
CA PRO A 73 -4.18 12.41 -11.68
C PRO A 73 -5.23 11.50 -12.32
N GLU A 74 -5.15 11.31 -13.65
CA GLU A 74 -6.07 10.43 -14.38
C GLU A 74 -5.94 8.95 -13.94
N ALA A 75 -4.71 8.48 -13.70
CA ALA A 75 -4.46 7.12 -13.22
C ALA A 75 -5.07 6.88 -11.84
N LEU A 76 -4.96 7.82 -10.93
CA LEU A 76 -5.59 7.77 -9.62
C LEU A 76 -7.11 7.80 -9.72
N GLU A 77 -7.67 8.64 -10.57
CA GLU A 77 -9.12 8.74 -10.77
C GLU A 77 -9.71 7.43 -11.30
N ARG A 78 -9.09 6.82 -12.31
CA ARG A 78 -9.51 5.51 -12.85
C ARG A 78 -9.46 4.40 -11.81
N GLY A 79 -8.47 4.42 -10.92
CA GLY A 79 -8.31 3.43 -9.85
C GLY A 79 -9.10 3.71 -8.59
N ASN A 80 -9.63 4.93 -8.46
CA ASN A 80 -10.32 5.38 -7.25
C ASN A 80 -11.76 4.87 -7.21
N THR A 81 -12.00 3.83 -6.45
CA THR A 81 -13.34 3.32 -6.13
C THR A 81 -13.82 3.76 -4.74
N LEU A 82 -13.09 4.67 -4.09
CA LEU A 82 -13.37 5.14 -2.74
C LEU A 82 -14.47 6.20 -2.77
N ARG A 83 -15.36 6.15 -1.78
CA ARG A 83 -16.44 7.14 -1.61
C ARG A 83 -15.99 8.41 -0.88
N ARG A 84 -14.79 8.39 -0.29
CA ARG A 84 -14.20 9.52 0.45
C ARG A 84 -12.92 9.94 -0.23
N PRO A 85 -12.51 11.21 -0.12
CA PRO A 85 -11.19 11.61 -0.56
C PRO A 85 -10.13 10.75 0.12
N ALA A 86 -9.27 10.13 -0.69
CA ALA A 86 -8.09 9.45 -0.19
C ALA A 86 -7.05 10.48 0.26
N CYS A 87 -6.21 10.11 1.23
CA CYS A 87 -5.07 10.92 1.62
C CYS A 87 -3.96 10.77 0.57
N VAL A 88 -3.83 11.76 -0.32
CA VAL A 88 -2.81 11.77 -1.38
C VAL A 88 -1.94 13.01 -1.25
N HIS A 89 -0.65 12.79 -1.15
CA HIS A 89 0.38 13.82 -1.16
C HIS A 89 1.08 13.85 -2.52
N TRP A 90 1.54 15.02 -2.92
CA TRP A 90 2.16 15.25 -4.23
C TRP A 90 3.56 15.80 -4.07
N THR A 91 4.52 15.26 -4.80
CA THR A 91 5.87 15.79 -4.85
C THR A 91 6.31 16.04 -6.29
N GLY A 92 6.98 17.18 -6.54
CA GLY A 92 7.69 17.46 -7.78
C GLY A 92 9.16 17.05 -7.75
N ASP A 93 9.64 16.67 -6.56
CA ASP A 93 11.02 16.32 -6.27
C ASP A 93 11.02 15.11 -5.34
N PRO A 94 11.06 13.87 -5.89
CA PRO A 94 11.02 12.64 -5.12
C PRO A 94 12.14 12.50 -4.08
N VAL A 95 13.39 12.75 -4.49
CA VAL A 95 14.56 12.58 -3.61
C VAL A 95 14.54 13.61 -2.49
N GLY A 96 14.40 14.90 -2.81
CA GLY A 96 14.30 15.94 -1.80
C GLY A 96 13.06 15.79 -0.91
N TRP A 97 11.99 15.15 -1.40
CA TRP A 97 10.86 14.80 -0.52
C TRP A 97 11.27 13.75 0.52
N LEU A 98 12.01 12.72 0.14
CA LEU A 98 12.52 11.69 1.06
C LEU A 98 13.48 12.31 2.10
N GLU A 99 14.39 13.16 1.67
CA GLU A 99 15.30 13.89 2.57
C GLU A 99 14.51 14.67 3.63
N ARG A 100 13.47 15.38 3.20
CA ARG A 100 12.59 16.12 4.12
C ARG A 100 11.84 15.21 5.10
N GLN A 101 11.42 14.01 4.68
CA GLN A 101 10.79 13.07 5.61
C GLN A 101 11.80 12.53 6.65
N ARG A 102 13.02 12.19 6.23
CA ARG A 102 14.09 11.79 7.15
C ARG A 102 14.44 12.90 8.14
N ALA A 103 14.58 14.14 7.66
CA ALA A 103 14.86 15.29 8.51
C ALA A 103 13.75 15.56 9.55
N ARG A 104 12.53 15.10 9.29
CA ARG A 104 11.38 15.12 10.22
C ARG A 104 11.36 13.91 11.16
N GLY A 105 12.31 12.98 11.05
CA GLY A 105 12.40 11.77 11.87
C GLY A 105 11.51 10.62 11.42
N LEU A 106 11.04 10.61 10.17
CA LEU A 106 10.32 9.45 9.65
C LEU A 106 11.32 8.36 9.27
N ARG A 107 11.00 7.12 9.63
CA ARG A 107 11.71 5.94 9.15
C ARG A 107 11.40 5.71 7.67
N VAL A 108 12.41 5.45 6.86
CA VAL A 108 12.29 5.23 5.41
C VAL A 108 12.63 3.78 5.08
N VAL A 109 11.66 3.02 4.61
CA VAL A 109 11.76 1.60 4.29
C VAL A 109 11.61 1.40 2.79
N GLY A 110 12.64 0.92 2.11
CA GLY A 110 12.59 0.57 0.69
C GLY A 110 12.05 -0.84 0.47
N VAL A 111 11.29 -1.05 -0.60
CA VAL A 111 10.89 -2.39 -1.06
C VAL A 111 11.70 -2.73 -2.29
N GLU A 112 12.75 -3.51 -2.11
CA GLU A 112 13.72 -3.80 -3.16
C GLU A 112 14.45 -5.13 -2.88
N LEU A 113 15.09 -5.69 -3.90
CA LEU A 113 16.04 -6.80 -3.74
C LEU A 113 17.42 -6.20 -3.53
N ALA A 114 17.96 -6.34 -2.32
CA ALA A 114 19.27 -5.82 -1.97
C ALA A 114 20.00 -6.75 -1.00
N ASP A 115 21.32 -6.64 -0.98
CA ASP A 115 22.13 -7.28 0.06
C ASP A 115 21.68 -6.74 1.43
N GLU A 116 21.70 -7.60 2.44
CA GLU A 116 21.27 -7.27 3.81
C GLU A 116 19.79 -6.85 3.97
N ALA A 117 18.95 -7.06 2.95
CA ALA A 117 17.52 -6.76 3.05
C ALA A 117 16.86 -7.64 4.13
N VAL A 118 15.96 -7.03 4.89
CA VAL A 118 15.13 -7.74 5.87
C VAL A 118 14.03 -8.50 5.13
N ARG A 119 13.83 -9.76 5.48
CA ARG A 119 12.71 -10.53 4.91
C ARG A 119 11.37 -9.98 5.37
N LEU A 120 10.39 -9.96 4.51
CA LEU A 120 9.03 -9.47 4.85
C LEU A 120 8.47 -10.12 6.13
N ALA A 121 8.76 -11.41 6.37
CA ALA A 121 8.32 -12.12 7.56
C ALA A 121 8.92 -11.55 8.86
N ASP A 122 10.12 -10.99 8.78
CA ASP A 122 10.87 -10.46 9.92
C ASP A 122 10.67 -8.95 10.10
N LEU A 123 10.06 -8.25 9.11
CA LEU A 123 9.77 -6.83 9.18
C LEU A 123 8.79 -6.55 10.33
N PRO A 124 9.14 -5.73 11.34
CA PRO A 124 8.22 -5.38 12.41
C PRO A 124 7.13 -4.40 11.93
N ALA A 125 5.98 -4.44 12.59
CA ALA A 125 4.97 -3.39 12.42
C ALA A 125 5.55 -2.01 12.77
N ALA A 126 5.17 -0.99 12.01
CA ALA A 126 5.61 0.38 12.24
C ALA A 126 5.08 0.90 13.58
N ARG A 127 5.99 1.32 14.46
CA ARG A 127 5.68 1.94 15.76
C ARG A 127 5.92 3.45 15.76
N GLU A 128 6.47 3.95 14.68
CA GLU A 128 6.83 5.35 14.43
C GLU A 128 6.37 5.75 13.03
N PRO A 129 6.28 7.05 12.73
CA PRO A 129 5.95 7.51 11.39
C PRO A 129 6.91 6.93 10.36
N THR A 130 6.37 6.22 9.36
CA THR A 130 7.15 5.43 8.42
C THR A 130 6.74 5.73 6.98
N VAL A 131 7.73 5.85 6.10
CA VAL A 131 7.57 5.92 4.64
C VAL A 131 8.01 4.61 4.04
N MET A 132 7.11 3.95 3.32
CA MET A 132 7.44 2.82 2.46
C MET A 132 7.69 3.32 1.04
N VAL A 133 8.89 3.14 0.54
CA VAL A 133 9.33 3.58 -0.80
C VAL A 133 9.23 2.43 -1.78
N LEU A 134 8.62 2.71 -2.94
CA LEU A 134 8.55 1.80 -4.07
C LEU A 134 9.27 2.41 -5.27
N GLY A 135 10.12 1.63 -5.89
CA GLY A 135 10.90 2.00 -7.07
C GLY A 135 10.12 1.89 -8.39
N HIS A 136 10.83 2.15 -9.47
CA HIS A 136 10.35 1.95 -10.83
C HIS A 136 10.26 0.45 -11.14
N GLU A 137 9.20 0.03 -11.86
CA GLU A 137 8.93 -1.40 -12.11
C GLU A 137 10.04 -2.15 -12.86
N GLN A 138 10.89 -1.43 -13.58
CA GLN A 138 12.00 -2.02 -14.35
C GLN A 138 13.38 -1.67 -13.80
N HIS A 139 13.50 -0.55 -13.08
CA HIS A 139 14.79 0.00 -12.65
C HIS A 139 14.97 0.05 -11.14
N GLY A 140 13.92 -0.30 -10.38
CA GLY A 140 13.97 -0.26 -8.92
C GLY A 140 14.03 1.15 -8.34
N ILE A 141 14.53 1.25 -7.13
CA ILE A 141 14.77 2.52 -6.43
C ILE A 141 16.10 3.09 -6.94
N PRO A 142 16.12 4.37 -7.40
CA PRO A 142 17.36 4.96 -7.92
C PRO A 142 18.43 5.08 -6.83
N PRO A 143 19.74 5.02 -7.21
CA PRO A 143 20.86 5.02 -6.26
C PRO A 143 20.84 6.15 -5.25
N GLU A 144 20.54 7.37 -5.69
CA GLU A 144 20.44 8.56 -4.84
C GLU A 144 19.32 8.48 -3.79
N ALA A 145 18.33 7.62 -4.01
CA ALA A 145 17.27 7.37 -3.04
C ALA A 145 17.57 6.16 -2.15
N LEU A 146 18.38 5.20 -2.61
CA LEU A 146 18.83 4.08 -1.79
C LEU A 146 19.64 4.57 -0.58
N ASP A 147 20.47 5.59 -0.73
CA ASP A 147 21.25 6.20 0.35
C ASP A 147 20.40 6.87 1.44
N LEU A 148 19.12 7.09 1.15
CA LEU A 148 18.16 7.69 2.07
C LEU A 148 17.33 6.67 2.83
N LEU A 149 17.46 5.38 2.53
CA LEU A 149 16.73 4.32 3.22
C LEU A 149 17.36 3.99 4.57
N ASP A 150 16.54 3.79 5.58
CA ASP A 150 16.98 3.28 6.87
C ASP A 150 16.96 1.75 6.88
N GLU A 151 16.16 1.14 6.01
CA GLU A 151 16.03 -0.30 5.88
C GLU A 151 15.49 -0.68 4.49
N VAL A 152 15.88 -1.83 3.99
CA VAL A 152 15.32 -2.43 2.78
C VAL A 152 14.62 -3.73 3.14
N VAL A 153 13.44 -3.95 2.58
CA VAL A 153 12.67 -5.18 2.76
C VAL A 153 12.56 -5.94 1.46
N GLU A 154 12.86 -7.24 1.51
CA GLU A 154 12.67 -8.18 0.42
C GLU A 154 11.44 -9.07 0.64
N ILE A 155 10.76 -9.41 -0.44
CA ILE A 155 9.71 -10.43 -0.44
C ILE A 155 10.27 -11.71 -1.06
N PRO A 156 10.49 -12.77 -0.26
CA PRO A 156 11.07 -14.00 -0.76
C PRO A 156 10.21 -14.63 -1.86
N MET A 157 10.85 -15.10 -2.93
CA MET A 157 10.20 -15.78 -4.03
C MET A 157 10.81 -17.16 -4.23
N VAL A 158 9.96 -18.17 -4.50
CA VAL A 158 10.36 -19.55 -4.78
C VAL A 158 10.24 -19.93 -6.27
N GLY A 159 9.61 -19.07 -7.06
CA GLY A 159 9.43 -19.27 -8.49
C GLY A 159 10.62 -18.80 -9.32
N THR A 160 10.47 -18.83 -10.65
CA THR A 160 11.49 -18.39 -11.62
C THR A 160 11.38 -16.92 -11.98
N GLY A 161 10.36 -16.23 -11.54
CA GLY A 161 10.17 -14.78 -11.77
C GLY A 161 11.19 -13.96 -10.98
N ALA A 162 11.67 -12.87 -11.57
CA ALA A 162 12.64 -11.99 -10.93
C ALA A 162 12.00 -10.98 -9.95
N SER A 163 10.70 -10.69 -10.08
CA SER A 163 10.02 -9.69 -9.24
C SER A 163 8.52 -9.93 -9.17
N LEU A 164 7.87 -9.30 -8.18
CA LEU A 164 6.42 -9.17 -8.10
C LEU A 164 5.97 -7.85 -8.74
N ASN A 165 4.68 -7.78 -9.10
CA ASN A 165 4.07 -6.50 -9.44
C ASN A 165 4.25 -5.52 -8.26
N VAL A 166 4.66 -4.28 -8.54
CA VAL A 166 5.01 -3.29 -7.51
C VAL A 166 3.84 -2.96 -6.57
N ALA A 167 2.61 -2.95 -7.06
CA ALA A 167 1.44 -2.70 -6.21
C ALA A 167 1.12 -3.90 -5.32
N VAL A 168 1.38 -5.12 -5.78
CA VAL A 168 1.27 -6.34 -4.96
C VAL A 168 2.34 -6.31 -3.87
N ALA A 169 3.61 -6.09 -4.23
CA ALA A 169 4.71 -5.98 -3.28
C ALA A 169 4.43 -4.91 -2.22
N GLY A 170 4.08 -3.69 -2.65
CA GLY A 170 3.73 -2.60 -1.75
C GLY A 170 2.54 -2.91 -0.85
N SER A 171 1.53 -3.63 -1.34
CA SER A 171 0.37 -4.02 -0.52
C SER A 171 0.75 -5.00 0.58
N LEU A 172 1.59 -5.98 0.30
CA LEU A 172 2.09 -6.94 1.29
C LEU A 172 2.87 -6.22 2.41
N VAL A 173 3.81 -5.35 2.01
CA VAL A 173 4.63 -4.59 2.97
C VAL A 173 3.78 -3.62 3.79
N LEU A 174 2.81 -2.92 3.16
CA LEU A 174 1.90 -2.01 3.89
C LEU A 174 1.06 -2.72 4.94
N TYR A 175 0.51 -3.89 4.65
CA TYR A 175 -0.25 -4.68 5.63
C TYR A 175 0.63 -5.11 6.79
N ARG A 176 1.89 -5.49 6.52
CA ARG A 176 2.88 -5.85 7.55
C ARG A 176 3.24 -4.65 8.42
N LEU A 177 3.58 -3.52 7.82
CA LEU A 177 3.89 -2.28 8.55
C LEU A 177 2.70 -1.75 9.36
N ALA A 178 1.48 -1.91 8.85
CA ALA A 178 0.26 -1.53 9.57
C ALA A 178 -0.09 -2.45 10.75
N GLY A 179 0.63 -3.56 10.95
CA GLY A 179 0.35 -4.53 12.00
C GLY A 179 -0.96 -5.29 11.81
N LEU A 180 -1.37 -5.49 10.56
CA LEU A 180 -2.62 -6.18 10.18
C LEU A 180 -2.36 -7.62 9.67
N TRP A 181 -1.13 -8.06 9.77
CA TRP A 181 -0.68 -9.38 9.31
C TRP A 181 -0.03 -10.16 10.43
#